data_1c2966688f16c0af9817ac0d9770e08e
#
_entry.id   1c2966688f16c0af9817ac0d9770e08e
#
_cell.length_a   1.000
_cell.length_b   1.000
_cell.length_c   1.000
_cell.angle_alpha   90.00
_cell.angle_beta   90.00
_cell.angle_gamma   90.00
#
_symmetry.space_group_name_H-M   'P 1'
#
loop_
_entity.id
_entity.type
_entity.pdbx_description
1 polymer ?
#
loop_
_entity_poly.entity_id
_entity_poly.type
_entity_poly.pdbx_seq_one_letter_code
_entity_poly.pdbx_strand_id
1 'polypeptide(L)'
;AIGAANFAFLEKLKTKTLDFTGIFLGPKKDFINKKEDKDNFFSKINLTNEFANETATKLIEGEIIASYYGSNEVGPRSLGNTSIFCDARNQETVNNLNLKFKKRAYFQPLAPVLLEEDFQKYFSINKNIIRNLEWMGTLCDAKEELYNKYSSIIHVDGTCRAQIVKNEYSLTYKILKNLKKSGSDILVNTSFNISKDPVVFDLYDVYVNMKRMNIKFVLMDDGLYQTKDIWKK
;
A
#
# COMPACT_ATOMS: atom_id res chain seq x y z
N ALA A 1 -16.91 9.84 7.64
CA ALA A 1 -18.06 9.16 8.25
C ALA A 1 -17.74 8.59 9.63
N ILE A 2 -16.72 7.70 9.77
CA ILE A 2 -16.38 7.06 11.06
C ILE A 2 -16.03 8.10 12.14
N GLY A 3 -15.21 9.13 11.81
CA GLY A 3 -14.86 10.18 12.77
C GLY A 3 -16.06 10.98 13.27
N ALA A 4 -17.01 11.29 12.40
CA ALA A 4 -18.23 11.99 12.78
C ALA A 4 -19.14 11.11 13.67
N ALA A 5 -19.26 9.82 13.34
CA ALA A 5 -20.02 8.88 14.17
C ALA A 5 -19.37 8.71 15.56
N ASN A 6 -18.04 8.60 15.61
CA ASN A 6 -17.31 8.52 16.87
C ASN A 6 -17.45 9.79 17.71
N PHE A 7 -17.40 10.96 17.09
CA PHE A 7 -17.61 12.23 17.79
C PHE A 7 -19.01 12.29 18.43
N ALA A 8 -20.06 11.98 17.66
CA ALA A 8 -21.42 11.96 18.17
C ALA A 8 -21.61 10.91 19.29
N PHE A 9 -20.95 9.77 19.19
CA PHE A 9 -20.99 8.72 20.21
C PHE A 9 -20.29 9.14 21.50
N LEU A 10 -19.11 9.78 21.41
CA LEU A 10 -18.38 10.33 22.56
C LEU A 10 -19.21 11.39 23.28
N GLU A 11 -19.85 12.30 22.55
CA GLU A 11 -20.73 13.31 23.13
C GLU A 11 -21.93 12.69 23.87
N LYS A 12 -22.56 11.69 23.25
CA LYS A 12 -23.71 11.00 23.84
C LYS A 12 -23.36 10.24 25.13
N LEU A 13 -22.20 9.56 25.13
CA LEU A 13 -21.75 8.76 26.28
C LEU A 13 -20.99 9.58 27.33
N LYS A 14 -20.68 10.84 27.03
CA LYS A 14 -19.83 11.71 27.88
C LYS A 14 -18.48 11.07 28.25
N THR A 15 -17.94 10.23 27.35
CA THR A 15 -16.63 9.61 27.49
C THR A 15 -15.57 10.43 26.76
N LYS A 16 -14.30 10.34 27.20
CA LYS A 16 -13.21 11.13 26.62
C LYS A 16 -12.45 10.39 25.52
N THR A 17 -12.59 9.06 25.44
CA THR A 17 -11.85 8.21 24.51
C THR A 17 -12.72 7.09 23.99
N LEU A 18 -12.54 6.75 22.71
CA LEU A 18 -12.98 5.50 22.11
C LEU A 18 -11.75 4.72 21.68
N ASP A 19 -11.73 3.43 21.99
CA ASP A 19 -10.74 2.52 21.44
C ASP A 19 -11.02 2.28 19.95
N PHE A 20 -10.26 2.99 19.12
CA PHE A 20 -10.34 2.83 17.67
C PHE A 20 -9.25 1.86 17.23
N THR A 21 -9.64 0.62 16.91
CA THR A 21 -8.72 -0.47 16.59
C THR A 21 -8.20 -0.45 15.14
N GLY A 22 -8.68 0.48 14.32
CA GLY A 22 -8.19 0.63 12.95
C GLY A 22 -9.27 0.83 11.90
N ILE A 23 -8.87 0.87 10.64
CA ILE A 23 -9.74 1.12 9.48
C ILE A 23 -9.92 -0.11 8.57
N PHE A 24 -9.33 -1.25 8.91
CA PHE A 24 -9.48 -2.50 8.18
C PHE A 24 -10.78 -3.20 8.60
N LEU A 25 -11.90 -2.50 8.43
CA LEU A 25 -13.23 -2.89 8.89
C LEU A 25 -14.14 -3.40 7.77
N GLY A 26 -13.66 -3.37 6.54
CA GLY A 26 -14.38 -3.91 5.39
C GLY A 26 -14.42 -5.44 5.38
N PRO A 27 -15.10 -6.05 4.41
CA PRO A 27 -15.16 -7.50 4.29
C PRO A 27 -13.76 -8.10 4.18
N LYS A 28 -13.58 -9.27 4.81
CA LYS A 28 -12.37 -10.09 4.59
C LYS A 28 -12.39 -10.69 3.20
N LYS A 29 -11.24 -10.76 2.55
CA LYS A 29 -11.08 -11.29 1.19
C LYS A 29 -11.56 -12.74 1.06
N ASP A 30 -11.34 -13.56 2.09
CA ASP A 30 -11.78 -14.96 2.13
C ASP A 30 -13.30 -15.13 2.09
N PHE A 31 -14.08 -14.13 2.53
CA PHE A 31 -15.54 -14.15 2.43
C PHE A 31 -16.07 -13.72 1.07
N ILE A 32 -15.27 -12.95 0.32
CA ILE A 32 -15.67 -12.41 -0.98
C ILE A 32 -15.36 -13.40 -2.09
N ASN A 33 -14.24 -14.15 -1.97
CA ASN A 33 -13.68 -14.94 -3.05
C ASN A 33 -13.83 -16.44 -2.83
N LYS A 34 -14.13 -17.17 -3.90
CA LYS A 34 -14.06 -18.62 -3.91
C LYS A 34 -12.63 -19.09 -4.20
N LYS A 35 -12.26 -20.22 -3.61
CA LYS A 35 -10.93 -20.82 -3.86
C LYS A 35 -10.68 -21.12 -5.34
N GLU A 36 -11.74 -21.59 -6.03
CA GLU A 36 -11.70 -21.89 -7.46
C GLU A 36 -11.33 -20.68 -8.33
N ASP A 37 -11.83 -19.48 -7.99
CA ASP A 37 -11.50 -18.26 -8.71
C ASP A 37 -10.01 -17.93 -8.60
N LYS A 38 -9.42 -18.16 -7.43
CA LYS A 38 -8.00 -17.98 -7.20
C LYS A 38 -7.16 -18.91 -8.09
N ASP A 39 -7.52 -20.19 -8.13
CA ASP A 39 -6.82 -21.19 -8.92
C ASP A 39 -7.02 -20.99 -10.44
N ASN A 40 -8.13 -20.41 -10.86
CA ASN A 40 -8.40 -20.10 -12.26
C ASN A 40 -7.54 -18.94 -12.77
N PHE A 41 -7.40 -17.88 -11.99
CA PHE A 41 -6.74 -16.64 -12.43
C PHE A 41 -5.25 -16.57 -12.11
N PHE A 42 -4.79 -17.28 -11.07
CA PHE A 42 -3.47 -17.10 -10.50
C PHE A 42 -2.72 -18.42 -10.30
N SER A 43 -1.41 -18.34 -10.34
CA SER A 43 -0.49 -19.42 -9.95
C SER A 43 0.36 -18.95 -8.78
N LYS A 44 0.40 -19.74 -7.71
CA LYS A 44 1.25 -19.46 -6.56
C LYS A 44 2.72 -19.65 -6.98
N ILE A 45 3.57 -18.68 -6.68
CA ILE A 45 4.99 -18.74 -7.08
C ILE A 45 5.93 -19.03 -5.93
N ASN A 46 5.53 -18.71 -4.68
CA ASN A 46 6.38 -19.00 -3.53
C ASN A 46 6.24 -20.45 -3.09
N LEU A 47 7.38 -21.07 -2.82
CA LEU A 47 7.47 -22.45 -2.33
C LEU A 47 7.54 -22.54 -0.79
N THR A 48 7.79 -21.41 -0.14
CA THR A 48 7.96 -21.30 1.31
C THR A 48 6.96 -20.33 1.93
N ASN A 49 6.88 -20.32 3.26
CA ASN A 49 6.08 -19.34 3.98
C ASN A 49 6.76 -17.95 4.08
N GLU A 50 7.89 -17.76 3.42
CA GLU A 50 8.67 -16.51 3.42
C GLU A 50 8.29 -15.56 2.26
N PHE A 51 7.05 -15.58 1.82
CA PHE A 51 6.58 -14.78 0.68
C PHE A 51 6.74 -13.25 0.86
N ALA A 52 6.88 -12.76 2.09
CA ALA A 52 7.23 -11.36 2.32
C ALA A 52 8.66 -11.04 1.86
N ASN A 53 9.59 -11.98 2.00
CA ASN A 53 10.97 -11.85 1.50
C ASN A 53 11.00 -11.91 -0.03
N GLU A 54 10.29 -12.86 -0.63
CA GLU A 54 10.17 -12.97 -2.09
C GLU A 54 9.52 -11.72 -2.70
N THR A 55 8.48 -11.19 -2.04
CA THR A 55 7.85 -9.92 -2.44
C THR A 55 8.86 -8.77 -2.42
N ALA A 56 9.66 -8.66 -1.36
CA ALA A 56 10.72 -7.66 -1.27
C ALA A 56 11.76 -7.81 -2.37
N THR A 57 12.17 -9.03 -2.69
CA THR A 57 13.10 -9.32 -3.79
C THR A 57 12.55 -8.83 -5.13
N LYS A 58 11.29 -9.13 -5.45
CA LYS A 58 10.64 -8.68 -6.68
C LYS A 58 10.55 -7.15 -6.76
N LEU A 59 10.26 -6.48 -5.65
CA LEU A 59 10.25 -5.02 -5.58
C LEU A 59 11.64 -4.42 -5.85
N ILE A 60 12.72 -5.04 -5.32
CA ILE A 60 14.11 -4.63 -5.56
C ILE A 60 14.50 -4.82 -7.02
N GLU A 61 14.02 -5.87 -7.67
CA GLU A 61 14.18 -6.15 -9.10
C GLU A 61 13.45 -5.12 -10.00
N GLY A 62 12.68 -4.20 -9.40
CA GLY A 62 11.93 -3.15 -10.10
C GLY A 62 10.51 -3.56 -10.51
N GLU A 63 10.03 -4.72 -10.07
CA GLU A 63 8.65 -5.14 -10.34
C GLU A 63 7.65 -4.32 -9.51
N ILE A 64 6.46 -4.11 -10.08
CA ILE A 64 5.31 -3.55 -9.40
C ILE A 64 4.48 -4.71 -8.84
N ILE A 65 4.12 -4.64 -7.57
CA ILE A 65 3.37 -5.70 -6.88
C ILE A 65 2.01 -5.17 -6.45
N ALA A 66 0.95 -5.84 -6.88
CA ALA A 66 -0.38 -5.62 -6.31
C ALA A 66 -0.49 -6.30 -4.95
N SER A 67 -1.23 -5.72 -4.01
CA SER A 67 -1.58 -6.36 -2.75
C SER A 67 -3.08 -6.48 -2.60
N TYR A 68 -3.53 -7.67 -2.25
CA TYR A 68 -4.94 -8.00 -2.06
C TYR A 68 -5.06 -9.04 -0.94
N TYR A 69 -5.03 -8.58 0.32
CA TYR A 69 -5.07 -9.46 1.49
C TYR A 69 -5.88 -8.85 2.64
N GLY A 70 -6.19 -9.67 3.65
CA GLY A 70 -6.88 -9.24 4.87
C GLY A 70 -8.27 -8.65 4.62
N SER A 71 -8.63 -7.63 5.36
CA SER A 71 -9.87 -6.88 5.21
C SER A 71 -9.65 -5.61 4.37
N ASN A 72 -10.69 -5.20 3.66
CA ASN A 72 -10.66 -3.91 2.95
C ASN A 72 -10.54 -2.75 3.93
N GLU A 73 -9.83 -1.72 3.49
CA GLU A 73 -9.77 -0.44 4.17
C GLU A 73 -11.12 0.27 4.08
N VAL A 74 -11.58 0.87 5.20
CA VAL A 74 -12.75 1.75 5.24
C VAL A 74 -12.26 3.19 5.36
N GLY A 75 -12.29 3.92 4.25
CA GLY A 75 -11.81 5.29 4.19
C GLY A 75 -11.26 5.67 2.82
N PRO A 76 -10.72 6.89 2.67
CA PRO A 76 -10.31 7.43 1.38
C PRO A 76 -8.90 6.98 0.94
N ARG A 77 -8.22 6.13 1.72
CA ARG A 77 -6.83 5.73 1.48
C ARG A 77 -6.67 4.22 1.51
N SER A 78 -5.90 3.69 0.57
CA SER A 78 -5.36 2.33 0.66
C SER A 78 -4.12 2.35 1.56
N LEU A 79 -4.07 1.44 2.52
CA LEU A 79 -3.02 1.38 3.54
C LEU A 79 -2.25 0.06 3.54
N GLY A 80 -2.28 -0.64 2.43
CA GLY A 80 -1.49 -1.82 2.20
C GLY A 80 -2.28 -3.09 1.88
N ASN A 81 -3.54 -3.20 2.33
CA ASN A 81 -4.33 -4.40 2.09
C ASN A 81 -4.89 -4.49 0.67
N THR A 82 -5.28 -3.35 0.08
CA THR A 82 -5.77 -3.28 -1.30
C THR A 82 -5.01 -2.18 -2.03
N SER A 83 -3.76 -2.46 -2.37
CA SER A 83 -2.76 -1.48 -2.78
C SER A 83 -1.94 -1.94 -3.97
N ILE A 84 -1.15 -1.04 -4.53
CA ILE A 84 -0.07 -1.31 -5.46
C ILE A 84 1.22 -0.76 -4.86
N PHE A 85 2.26 -1.58 -4.84
CA PHE A 85 3.57 -1.26 -4.30
C PHE A 85 4.64 -1.22 -5.37
N CYS A 86 5.64 -0.36 -5.20
CA CYS A 86 6.94 -0.44 -5.85
C CYS A 86 8.04 0.10 -4.92
N ASP A 87 9.30 -0.22 -5.21
CA ASP A 87 10.45 0.33 -4.49
C ASP A 87 10.61 1.81 -4.86
N ALA A 88 10.62 2.69 -3.85
CA ALA A 88 10.71 4.14 -4.06
C ALA A 88 12.06 4.59 -4.67
N ARG A 89 13.11 3.76 -4.61
CA ARG A 89 14.42 4.05 -5.26
C ARG A 89 14.35 3.98 -6.78
N ASN A 90 13.45 3.16 -7.31
CA ASN A 90 13.32 3.01 -8.76
C ASN A 90 12.42 4.12 -9.31
N GLN A 91 13.04 5.25 -9.61
CA GLN A 91 12.35 6.44 -10.10
C GLN A 91 11.57 6.19 -11.40
N GLU A 92 12.11 5.35 -12.29
CA GLU A 92 11.42 5.01 -13.54
C GLU A 92 10.13 4.22 -13.26
N THR A 93 10.20 3.22 -12.38
CA THR A 93 9.03 2.43 -11.97
C THR A 93 7.98 3.31 -11.27
N VAL A 94 8.41 4.19 -10.35
CA VAL A 94 7.51 5.16 -9.67
C VAL A 94 6.82 6.07 -10.69
N ASN A 95 7.56 6.63 -11.62
CA ASN A 95 7.02 7.52 -12.67
C ASN A 95 6.06 6.76 -13.60
N ASN A 96 6.42 5.55 -14.02
CA ASN A 96 5.54 4.71 -14.84
C ASN A 96 4.23 4.39 -14.13
N LEU A 97 4.30 4.01 -12.84
CA LEU A 97 3.11 3.76 -12.03
C LEU A 97 2.24 5.01 -11.92
N ASN A 98 2.84 6.17 -11.66
CA ASN A 98 2.09 7.41 -11.50
C ASN A 98 1.47 7.93 -12.80
N LEU A 99 2.28 8.03 -13.86
CA LEU A 99 1.88 8.68 -15.12
C LEU A 99 1.10 7.74 -16.04
N LYS A 100 1.55 6.49 -16.21
CA LYS A 100 0.93 5.55 -17.16
C LYS A 100 -0.30 4.86 -16.57
N PHE A 101 -0.20 4.32 -15.35
CA PHE A 101 -1.29 3.54 -14.77
C PHE A 101 -2.27 4.38 -13.97
N LYS A 102 -1.78 5.30 -13.16
CA LYS A 102 -2.66 6.19 -12.37
C LYS A 102 -3.10 7.41 -13.15
N LYS A 103 -2.47 7.70 -14.31
CA LYS A 103 -2.76 8.86 -15.18
C LYS A 103 -2.88 10.17 -14.39
N ARG A 104 -2.01 10.34 -13.39
CA ARG A 104 -1.96 11.53 -12.55
C ARG A 104 -1.14 12.63 -13.21
N ALA A 105 -1.40 13.87 -12.84
CA ALA A 105 -0.52 14.97 -13.19
C ALA A 105 0.87 14.77 -12.53
N TYR A 106 1.93 15.20 -13.19
CA TYR A 106 3.32 15.02 -12.74
C TYR A 106 3.59 15.56 -11.33
N PHE A 107 2.83 16.57 -10.91
CA PHE A 107 2.95 17.20 -9.59
C PHE A 107 2.19 16.46 -8.47
N GLN A 108 1.55 15.33 -8.75
CA GLN A 108 0.84 14.51 -7.77
C GLN A 108 1.60 13.21 -7.51
N PRO A 109 2.66 13.21 -6.68
CA PRO A 109 3.43 12.00 -6.42
C PRO A 109 2.63 10.96 -5.63
N LEU A 110 3.18 9.76 -5.59
CA LEU A 110 2.64 8.64 -4.85
C LEU A 110 3.07 8.71 -3.38
N ALA A 111 2.32 8.04 -2.50
CA ALA A 111 2.56 8.08 -1.07
C ALA A 111 3.74 7.17 -0.64
N PRO A 112 4.73 7.67 0.10
CA PRO A 112 5.75 6.84 0.72
C PRO A 112 5.19 6.06 1.91
N VAL A 113 5.65 4.81 2.07
CA VAL A 113 5.36 3.94 3.21
C VAL A 113 6.66 3.46 3.81
N LEU A 114 6.83 3.59 5.12
CA LEU A 114 8.06 3.23 5.82
C LEU A 114 7.77 2.77 7.25
N LEU A 115 8.77 2.16 7.87
CA LEU A 115 8.71 1.81 9.29
C LEU A 115 8.77 3.09 10.15
N GLU A 116 8.09 3.07 11.29
CA GLU A 116 8.11 4.21 12.23
C GLU A 116 9.52 4.60 12.65
N GLU A 117 10.38 3.62 12.87
CA GLU A 117 11.78 3.82 13.28
C GLU A 117 12.61 4.63 12.27
N ASP A 118 12.26 4.56 10.98
CA ASP A 118 12.96 5.26 9.89
C ASP A 118 12.39 6.65 9.59
N PHE A 119 11.23 6.99 10.18
CA PHE A 119 10.52 8.23 9.87
C PHE A 119 11.38 9.47 10.10
N GLN A 120 12.02 9.56 11.26
CA GLN A 120 12.82 10.73 11.65
C GLN A 120 14.03 10.99 10.74
N LYS A 121 14.48 9.97 10.02
CA LYS A 121 15.58 10.08 9.05
C LYS A 121 15.17 10.92 7.83
N TYR A 122 13.94 10.70 7.35
CA TYR A 122 13.49 11.24 6.06
C TYR A 122 12.51 12.40 6.17
N PHE A 123 11.79 12.50 7.31
CA PHE A 123 10.69 13.44 7.47
C PHE A 123 10.73 14.20 8.79
N SER A 124 10.09 15.36 8.78
CA SER A 124 9.76 16.13 9.98
C SER A 124 8.25 16.38 10.07
N ILE A 125 7.74 16.44 11.29
CA ILE A 125 6.34 16.68 11.58
C ILE A 125 6.17 17.15 13.03
N ASN A 126 5.10 17.87 13.31
CA ASN A 126 4.69 18.12 14.69
C ASN A 126 4.35 16.80 15.40
N LYS A 127 5.02 16.54 16.53
CA LYS A 127 4.90 15.29 17.31
C LYS A 127 3.46 14.98 17.73
N ASN A 128 2.62 16.00 17.95
CA ASN A 128 1.23 15.83 18.39
C ASN A 128 0.33 15.18 17.32
N ILE A 129 0.71 15.25 16.05
CA ILE A 129 -0.09 14.72 14.93
C ILE A 129 0.59 13.56 14.20
N ILE A 130 1.75 13.09 14.67
CA ILE A 130 2.50 11.99 14.03
C ILE A 130 1.66 10.71 13.88
N ARG A 131 0.76 10.44 14.84
CA ARG A 131 -0.14 9.29 14.78
C ARG A 131 -1.05 9.31 13.56
N ASN A 132 -1.37 10.47 13.01
CA ASN A 132 -2.20 10.59 11.81
C ASN A 132 -1.52 10.01 10.56
N LEU A 133 -0.21 9.83 10.59
CA LEU A 133 0.55 9.22 9.50
C LEU A 133 0.27 7.71 9.34
N GLU A 134 -0.19 7.02 10.38
CA GLU A 134 -0.61 5.62 10.26
C GLU A 134 -1.75 5.45 9.24
N TRP A 135 -2.53 6.52 9.03
CA TRP A 135 -3.71 6.57 8.16
C TRP A 135 -3.53 7.50 6.95
N MET A 136 -2.32 7.98 6.66
CA MET A 136 -2.07 9.03 5.66
C MET A 136 -2.96 10.28 5.88
N GLY A 137 -3.28 10.58 7.14
CA GLY A 137 -4.23 11.64 7.53
C GLY A 137 -3.64 13.04 7.56
N THR A 138 -2.33 13.18 7.37
CA THR A 138 -1.64 14.48 7.37
C THR A 138 -0.46 14.48 6.40
N LEU A 139 0.11 15.66 6.17
CA LEU A 139 1.36 15.84 5.44
C LEU A 139 2.52 15.96 6.42
N CYS A 140 3.72 15.66 5.95
CA CYS A 140 4.98 15.86 6.64
C CYS A 140 6.01 16.49 5.69
N ASP A 141 6.98 17.21 6.23
CA ASP A 141 8.00 17.87 5.45
C ASP A 141 9.14 16.90 5.12
N ALA A 142 9.59 16.93 3.86
CA ALA A 142 10.74 16.15 3.39
C ALA A 142 12.04 16.74 3.91
N LYS A 143 12.96 15.89 4.40
CA LYS A 143 14.33 16.27 4.76
C LYS A 143 15.28 16.04 3.59
N GLU A 144 16.48 16.57 3.68
CA GLU A 144 17.52 16.49 2.64
C GLU A 144 17.83 15.04 2.23
N GLU A 145 17.85 14.11 3.18
CA GLU A 145 18.09 12.70 2.92
C GLU A 145 17.03 12.07 2.00
N LEU A 146 15.79 12.57 2.04
CA LEU A 146 14.75 12.12 1.14
C LEU A 146 14.98 12.62 -0.28
N TYR A 147 15.35 13.88 -0.45
CA TYR A 147 15.65 14.46 -1.77
C TYR A 147 16.77 13.71 -2.48
N ASN A 148 17.81 13.34 -1.74
CA ASN A 148 18.97 12.66 -2.29
C ASN A 148 18.69 11.24 -2.79
N LYS A 149 17.69 10.55 -2.23
CA LYS A 149 17.46 9.13 -2.50
C LYS A 149 16.10 8.81 -3.11
N TYR A 150 15.08 9.64 -2.85
CA TYR A 150 13.68 9.33 -3.14
C TYR A 150 12.90 10.54 -3.69
N SER A 151 13.51 11.35 -4.55
CA SER A 151 12.93 12.61 -5.05
C SER A 151 11.56 12.45 -5.73
N SER A 152 11.28 11.29 -6.35
CA SER A 152 10.04 11.03 -7.09
C SER A 152 8.77 10.95 -6.23
N ILE A 153 8.90 10.91 -4.90
CA ILE A 153 7.76 10.82 -3.97
C ILE A 153 7.51 12.13 -3.20
N ILE A 154 8.23 13.20 -3.53
CA ILE A 154 8.11 14.50 -2.87
C ILE A 154 7.17 15.40 -3.68
N HIS A 155 6.24 16.08 -3.01
CA HIS A 155 5.39 17.10 -3.61
C HIS A 155 6.21 18.33 -4.01
N VAL A 156 5.68 19.12 -4.95
CA VAL A 156 6.35 20.34 -5.43
C VAL A 156 6.60 21.39 -4.33
N ASP A 157 5.84 21.32 -3.24
CA ASP A 157 5.99 22.18 -2.06
C ASP A 157 6.93 21.61 -0.97
N GLY A 158 7.61 20.49 -1.26
CA GLY A 158 8.52 19.84 -0.32
C GLY A 158 7.84 18.95 0.72
N THR A 159 6.52 18.76 0.63
CA THR A 159 5.80 17.87 1.56
C THR A 159 5.62 16.45 0.99
N CYS A 160 5.24 15.51 1.86
CA CYS A 160 4.84 14.16 1.50
C CYS A 160 3.63 13.73 2.31
N ARG A 161 2.82 12.82 1.76
CA ARG A 161 1.77 12.12 2.49
C ARG A 161 2.27 10.74 2.88
N ALA A 162 3.14 10.68 3.88
CA ALA A 162 3.72 9.43 4.31
C ALA A 162 2.73 8.56 5.09
N GLN A 163 2.95 7.24 5.02
CA GLN A 163 2.35 6.25 5.91
C GLN A 163 3.44 5.64 6.78
N ILE A 164 3.27 5.65 8.10
CA ILE A 164 4.12 4.89 9.02
C ILE A 164 3.47 3.54 9.35
N VAL A 165 4.29 2.48 9.37
CA VAL A 165 3.84 1.12 9.66
C VAL A 165 4.49 0.66 10.97
N LYS A 166 3.62 0.32 11.96
CA LYS A 166 4.02 -0.12 13.30
C LYS A 166 3.71 -1.59 13.56
N ASN A 167 2.64 -2.10 12.94
CA ASN A 167 2.16 -3.45 13.19
C ASN A 167 3.10 -4.50 12.61
N GLU A 168 3.92 -5.12 13.46
CA GLU A 168 4.91 -6.14 13.11
C GLU A 168 4.30 -7.41 12.48
N TYR A 169 3.02 -7.66 12.72
CA TYR A 169 2.31 -8.79 12.13
C TYR A 169 1.82 -8.52 10.71
N SER A 170 1.75 -7.25 10.29
CA SER A 170 1.31 -6.92 8.95
C SER A 170 2.30 -7.36 7.88
N LEU A 171 1.80 -7.76 6.71
CA LEU A 171 2.65 -8.11 5.57
C LEU A 171 3.48 -6.93 5.10
N THR A 172 2.90 -5.72 5.09
CA THR A 172 3.63 -4.50 4.72
C THR A 172 4.84 -4.26 5.62
N TYR A 173 4.72 -4.47 6.95
CA TYR A 173 5.86 -4.36 7.87
C TYR A 173 6.96 -5.37 7.53
N LYS A 174 6.60 -6.63 7.33
CA LYS A 174 7.55 -7.69 6.99
C LYS A 174 8.27 -7.44 5.67
N ILE A 175 7.56 -6.91 4.67
CA ILE A 175 8.15 -6.51 3.39
C ILE A 175 9.16 -5.37 3.59
N LEU A 176 8.78 -4.31 4.31
CA LEU A 176 9.67 -3.18 4.62
C LEU A 176 10.94 -3.64 5.36
N LYS A 177 10.83 -4.53 6.36
CA LYS A 177 11.99 -5.10 7.05
C LYS A 177 12.93 -5.84 6.09
N ASN A 178 12.41 -6.57 5.12
CA ASN A 178 13.23 -7.27 4.13
C ASN A 178 13.85 -6.31 3.10
N LEU A 179 13.10 -5.31 2.63
CA LEU A 179 13.62 -4.25 1.77
C LEU A 179 14.79 -3.50 2.42
N LYS A 180 14.66 -3.19 3.72
CA LYS A 180 15.70 -2.50 4.48
C LYS A 180 17.03 -3.24 4.49
N LYS A 181 17.04 -4.58 4.52
CA LYS A 181 18.25 -5.40 4.39
C LYS A 181 19.00 -5.16 3.07
N SER A 182 18.28 -4.75 2.03
CA SER A 182 18.82 -4.44 0.69
C SER A 182 19.02 -2.93 0.48
N GLY A 183 18.96 -2.14 1.54
CA GLY A 183 19.21 -0.70 1.52
C GLY A 183 18.05 0.15 1.01
N SER A 184 16.81 -0.39 0.93
CA SER A 184 15.60 0.40 0.67
C SER A 184 14.75 0.52 1.92
N ASP A 185 14.49 1.76 2.35
CA ASP A 185 13.72 2.02 3.56
C ASP A 185 12.26 2.42 3.25
N ILE A 186 11.94 2.69 1.98
CA ILE A 186 10.66 3.27 1.57
C ILE A 186 10.02 2.49 0.43
N LEU A 187 8.78 2.06 0.64
CA LEU A 187 7.86 1.63 -0.41
C LEU A 187 7.03 2.80 -0.91
N VAL A 188 6.63 2.74 -2.16
CA VAL A 188 5.52 3.54 -2.69
C VAL A 188 4.23 2.77 -2.52
N ASN A 189 3.17 3.46 -2.08
CA ASN A 189 1.82 2.92 -1.97
C ASN A 189 0.83 3.76 -2.78
N THR A 190 -0.03 3.08 -3.53
CA THR A 190 -1.21 3.67 -4.14
C THR A 190 -2.36 2.68 -4.14
N SER A 191 -3.61 3.16 -4.28
CA SER A 191 -4.80 2.31 -4.33
C SER A 191 -4.76 1.33 -5.50
N PHE A 192 -5.29 0.12 -5.29
CA PHE A 192 -5.37 -0.89 -6.34
C PHE A 192 -6.59 -0.64 -7.24
N ASN A 193 -6.41 0.25 -8.19
CA ASN A 193 -7.34 0.57 -9.28
C ASN A 193 -6.62 1.32 -10.39
N ILE A 194 -7.17 1.31 -11.57
CA ILE A 194 -6.80 2.27 -12.62
C ILE A 194 -7.45 3.62 -12.30
N SER A 195 -6.87 4.69 -12.80
CA SER A 195 -7.39 6.05 -12.58
C SER A 195 -8.89 6.13 -12.86
N LYS A 196 -9.65 6.70 -11.93
CA LYS A 196 -11.11 6.90 -11.95
C LYS A 196 -11.95 5.62 -11.78
N ASP A 197 -11.37 4.44 -11.87
CA ASP A 197 -12.09 3.20 -11.57
C ASP A 197 -12.23 3.01 -10.04
N PRO A 198 -13.23 2.29 -9.55
CA PRO A 198 -13.30 1.89 -8.15
C PRO A 198 -12.11 1.00 -7.77
N VAL A 199 -11.79 0.93 -6.48
CA VAL A 199 -10.81 -0.01 -5.95
C VAL A 199 -11.33 -1.43 -6.18
N VAL A 200 -10.43 -2.35 -6.53
CA VAL A 200 -10.78 -3.77 -6.75
C VAL A 200 -11.49 -4.38 -5.54
N PHE A 201 -12.52 -5.17 -5.80
CA PHE A 201 -13.35 -5.77 -4.77
C PHE A 201 -13.13 -7.27 -4.66
N ASP A 202 -13.13 -8.00 -5.77
CA ASP A 202 -12.97 -9.45 -5.83
C ASP A 202 -11.76 -9.89 -6.70
N LEU A 203 -11.52 -11.19 -6.81
CA LEU A 203 -10.39 -11.74 -7.57
C LEU A 203 -10.52 -11.53 -9.08
N TYR A 204 -11.72 -11.39 -9.60
CA TYR A 204 -11.92 -11.04 -11.01
C TYR A 204 -11.49 -9.60 -11.28
N ASP A 205 -11.90 -8.67 -10.43
CA ASP A 205 -11.44 -7.27 -10.49
C ASP A 205 -9.92 -7.18 -10.39
N VAL A 206 -9.32 -7.95 -9.45
CA VAL A 206 -7.85 -8.03 -9.28
C VAL A 206 -7.20 -8.48 -10.58
N TYR A 207 -7.66 -9.59 -11.16
CA TYR A 207 -7.11 -10.15 -12.40
C TYR A 207 -7.21 -9.16 -13.57
N VAL A 208 -8.39 -8.60 -13.79
CA VAL A 208 -8.64 -7.65 -14.88
C VAL A 208 -7.77 -6.40 -14.73
N ASN A 209 -7.70 -5.82 -13.54
CA ASN A 209 -6.88 -4.62 -13.30
C ASN A 209 -5.38 -4.91 -13.45
N MET A 210 -4.89 -6.06 -12.98
CA MET A 210 -3.49 -6.47 -13.17
C MET A 210 -3.15 -6.60 -14.66
N LYS A 211 -4.01 -7.23 -15.46
CA LYS A 211 -3.82 -7.36 -16.92
C LYS A 211 -3.80 -6.00 -17.61
N ARG A 212 -4.74 -5.10 -17.28
CA ARG A 212 -4.81 -3.74 -17.83
C ARG A 212 -3.60 -2.88 -17.48
N MET A 213 -3.00 -3.10 -16.30
CA MET A 213 -1.79 -2.40 -15.82
C MET A 213 -0.49 -3.14 -16.12
N ASN A 214 -0.55 -4.31 -16.77
CA ASN A 214 0.61 -5.19 -16.98
C ASN A 214 1.38 -5.49 -15.68
N ILE A 215 0.65 -5.63 -14.56
CA ILE A 215 1.21 -6.06 -13.28
C ILE A 215 1.22 -7.59 -13.27
N LYS A 216 2.38 -8.18 -13.00
CA LYS A 216 2.55 -9.64 -13.03
C LYS A 216 2.22 -10.31 -11.72
N PHE A 217 2.51 -9.66 -10.59
CA PHE A 217 2.51 -10.26 -9.27
C PHE A 217 1.48 -9.64 -8.34
N VAL A 218 0.83 -10.49 -7.54
CA VAL A 218 -0.09 -10.07 -6.47
C VAL A 218 0.21 -10.80 -5.18
N LEU A 219 0.32 -10.05 -4.09
CA LEU A 219 0.44 -10.54 -2.73
C LEU A 219 -0.95 -10.80 -2.16
N MET A 220 -1.19 -12.03 -1.69
CA MET A 220 -2.42 -12.46 -1.02
C MET A 220 -2.12 -12.98 0.39
N ASP A 221 -3.14 -13.33 1.17
CA ASP A 221 -3.01 -13.75 2.57
C ASP A 221 -2.03 -14.91 2.79
N ASP A 222 -1.95 -15.83 1.84
CA ASP A 222 -1.20 -17.07 1.93
C ASP A 222 -0.01 -17.15 0.97
N GLY A 223 0.32 -16.09 0.25
CA GLY A 223 1.46 -16.12 -0.65
C GLY A 223 1.53 -15.04 -1.71
N LEU A 224 2.60 -15.12 -2.50
CA LEU A 224 2.80 -14.34 -3.71
C LEU A 224 2.36 -15.15 -4.93
N TYR A 225 1.57 -14.52 -5.79
CA TYR A 225 0.96 -15.15 -6.96
C TYR A 225 1.29 -14.39 -8.23
N GLN A 226 1.27 -15.11 -9.35
CA GLN A 226 1.41 -14.55 -10.69
C GLN A 226 0.11 -14.76 -11.47
N THR A 227 -0.27 -13.79 -12.33
CA THR A 227 -1.43 -13.93 -13.22
C THR A 227 -1.20 -15.02 -14.26
N LYS A 228 -2.23 -15.84 -14.49
CA LYS A 228 -2.26 -16.79 -15.61
C LYS A 228 -2.68 -16.11 -16.91
N ASP A 229 -2.21 -16.61 -18.04
CA ASP A 229 -2.67 -16.19 -19.37
C ASP A 229 -3.87 -17.04 -19.79
N ILE A 230 -5.07 -16.70 -19.27
CA ILE A 230 -6.30 -17.42 -19.61
C ILE A 230 -6.90 -17.03 -20.97
N TRP A 231 -6.40 -15.97 -21.61
CA TRP A 231 -6.90 -15.46 -22.90
C TRP A 231 -6.11 -15.99 -24.12
N LYS A 232 -5.12 -16.88 -23.90
CA LYS A 232 -4.45 -17.60 -25.00
C LYS A 232 -5.24 -18.86 -25.33
N LYS A 233 -6.38 -18.70 -26.02
CA LYS A 233 -7.00 -19.75 -26.82
C LYS A 233 -7.40 -19.16 -28.16
#